data_aeac7bab6192238ed5bfa8cfc44c2ed1
#
_entry.id   aeac7bab6192238ed5bfa8cfc44c2ed1
#
_cell.length_a   1.000
_cell.length_b   1.000
_cell.length_c   1.000
_cell.angle_alpha   90.00
_cell.angle_beta   90.00
_cell.angle_gamma   90.00
#
_symmetry.space_group_name_H-M   'P 1'
#
loop_
_entity.id
_entity.type
_entity.pdbx_description
1 polymer ?
#
loop_
_entity_poly.entity_id
_entity_poly.type
_entity_poly.pdbx_seq_one_letter_code
_entity_poly.pdbx_strand_id
1 'polypeptide(L)'
;MRIVIFRLQANPIFEERRLTVKKWTWGLLTVFILVWLAVGGTGDRSEKDVCDIGGDPFESCTSILVGKLASADGSTMTSHSCDSTTDRTWITVVPHKTHKPGDLCPVYRNSKETRIPDDQSRFKSGDIPQVPETYAYINTAYPCLNEHQLAVGETTFGGKRELRSKEGIIDCPELYRLVLERAKTAREAIRIADELTKTYGYNDYGECFTFADPQETWHFEIVGPGAGKKGAVWAAVRIPDDHVGVSANASRIRQLKLKDPDRFLASANVHAVAQEMDWWDPSGDEPFEFCYAYGSRRSMGSRRREWRVLSRIAPSLNLDANAENFPLSVKAEKKLTVKDVLDIFRDTYQDTPFDMTRTVTEVSREGKASVSPVASPFMNREWMALLKVQSERTICCKAATYLQITQSRSWLPDPIGGLVWLGYDNPATTPHTPFYCGIKRMPASYMVDGRTRFQRDSAWWAFRTVSQLALFRWQPMSQTIARVWSAIEDKAFADQAKIEEEALALYKQNPAKAAEFLTSYCVKMAEDAVAAYWKLHDDLWGSYTYYF
;
A
#
# COMPACT_ATOMS: atom_id res chain seq x y z
N MET A 1 12.38 50.19 4.39
CA MET A 1 13.58 49.45 4.75
C MET A 1 14.18 50.06 6.00
N ARG A 2 13.82 49.57 7.17
CA ARG A 2 14.39 49.97 8.48
C ARG A 2 14.73 48.71 9.25
N ILE A 3 16.03 48.48 9.43
CA ILE A 3 16.58 47.40 10.24
C ILE A 3 16.52 47.86 11.71
N VAL A 4 15.86 47.08 12.57
CA VAL A 4 15.89 47.29 14.02
C VAL A 4 16.84 46.28 14.62
N ILE A 5 17.94 46.81 15.17
CA ILE A 5 18.96 46.03 15.91
C ILE A 5 18.57 46.08 17.40
N PHE A 6 18.26 44.93 17.98
CA PHE A 6 18.14 44.81 19.46
C PHE A 6 19.51 44.56 20.07
N ARG A 7 20.00 45.54 20.88
CA ARG A 7 21.11 45.38 21.78
C ARG A 7 20.61 44.71 23.08
N LEU A 8 21.16 43.55 23.40
CA LEU A 8 21.09 42.96 24.74
C LEU A 8 22.23 43.51 25.58
N GLN A 9 21.86 44.15 26.71
CA GLN A 9 22.77 44.61 27.74
C GLN A 9 23.30 43.39 28.53
N ALA A 10 24.62 43.33 28.68
CA ALA A 10 25.31 42.35 29.52
C ALA A 10 25.34 42.89 30.96
N ASN A 11 25.03 42.05 31.94
CA ASN A 11 25.24 42.27 33.37
C ASN A 11 26.60 41.74 33.78
N PRO A 12 27.42 42.50 34.53
CA PRO A 12 28.81 42.11 34.87
C PRO A 12 28.84 41.47 36.26
N ILE A 13 29.14 40.20 36.38
CA ILE A 13 29.74 39.57 37.57
C ILE A 13 30.45 38.31 37.09
N PHE A 14 31.72 38.32 37.07
CA PHE A 14 32.75 37.32 37.34
C PHE A 14 34.02 37.58 36.51
N GLU A 15 34.88 38.37 37.15
CA GLU A 15 36.30 38.49 36.83
C GLU A 15 37.05 37.35 37.53
N GLU A 16 38.18 36.96 36.93
CA GLU A 16 39.19 35.99 37.38
C GLU A 16 38.99 34.51 37.03
N ARG A 17 39.54 34.19 35.86
CA ARG A 17 40.61 33.15 35.65
C ARG A 17 41.03 33.13 34.18
N ARG A 18 41.90 34.06 33.83
CA ARG A 18 42.78 33.87 32.67
C ARG A 18 43.97 33.04 33.16
N LEU A 19 44.14 31.86 32.57
CA LEU A 19 45.43 31.30 32.17
C LEU A 19 45.22 29.87 31.64
N THR A 20 45.87 29.59 30.49
CA THR A 20 46.10 28.25 29.89
C THR A 20 44.97 27.61 29.02
N VAL A 21 44.56 28.28 27.94
CA VAL A 21 43.93 27.58 26.81
C VAL A 21 44.42 28.19 25.48
N LYS A 22 45.72 28.11 25.21
CA LYS A 22 46.27 28.58 23.92
C LYS A 22 47.18 27.59 23.19
N LYS A 23 47.23 26.32 23.64
CA LYS A 23 48.07 25.30 22.96
C LYS A 23 47.34 23.99 22.57
N TRP A 24 46.02 23.84 22.85
CA TRP A 24 45.29 22.61 22.53
C TRP A 24 44.31 22.75 21.35
N THR A 25 44.01 23.96 20.90
CA THR A 25 43.08 24.20 19.82
C THR A 25 43.61 23.86 18.42
N TRP A 26 44.93 23.89 18.22
CA TRP A 26 45.55 23.52 16.95
C TRP A 26 45.75 22.02 16.78
N GLY A 27 45.92 21.27 17.85
CA GLY A 27 46.06 19.81 17.82
C GLY A 27 44.75 19.10 17.50
N LEU A 28 43.62 19.60 18.00
CA LEU A 28 42.29 19.03 17.73
C LEU A 28 41.78 19.34 16.32
N LEU A 29 42.12 20.52 15.77
CA LEU A 29 41.75 20.84 14.38
C LEU A 29 42.53 19.98 13.37
N THR A 30 43.82 19.69 13.67
CA THR A 30 44.66 18.84 12.79
C THR A 30 44.22 17.37 12.84
N VAL A 31 43.77 16.87 13.99
CA VAL A 31 43.24 15.51 14.12
C VAL A 31 41.87 15.39 13.43
N PHE A 32 41.01 16.41 13.50
CA PHE A 32 39.73 16.40 12.76
C PHE A 32 39.95 16.47 11.24
N ILE A 33 40.93 17.24 10.75
CA ILE A 33 41.24 17.30 9.32
C ILE A 33 41.91 16.00 8.84
N LEU A 34 42.77 15.37 9.64
CA LEU A 34 43.40 14.08 9.30
C LEU A 34 42.39 12.91 9.36
N VAL A 35 41.43 12.94 10.28
CA VAL A 35 40.35 11.95 10.34
C VAL A 35 39.36 12.17 9.16
N TRP A 36 39.12 13.43 8.74
CA TRP A 36 38.31 13.71 7.57
C TRP A 36 39.01 13.31 6.26
N LEU A 37 40.33 13.45 6.15
CA LEU A 37 41.11 12.99 5.01
C LEU A 37 41.39 11.48 5.02
N ALA A 38 41.32 10.81 6.17
CA ALA A 38 41.45 9.36 6.26
C ALA A 38 40.11 8.61 6.04
N VAL A 39 38.98 9.29 6.24
CA VAL A 39 37.62 8.78 5.93
C VAL A 39 37.15 9.26 4.55
N GLY A 40 37.81 10.28 3.99
CA GLY A 40 37.59 10.79 2.63
C GLY A 40 38.36 10.04 1.55
N GLY A 41 38.78 8.80 1.79
CA GLY A 41 39.25 7.90 0.75
C GLY A 41 38.10 7.64 -0.20
N THR A 42 38.15 8.23 -1.37
CA THR A 42 37.35 7.90 -2.55
C THR A 42 37.60 6.44 -2.93
N GLY A 43 37.05 5.53 -2.15
CA GLY A 43 36.71 4.22 -2.64
C GLY A 43 35.56 4.46 -3.60
N ASP A 44 35.85 4.33 -4.87
CA ASP A 44 34.89 4.12 -5.94
C ASP A 44 33.99 2.94 -5.51
N ARG A 45 32.91 3.25 -4.77
CA ARG A 45 31.83 2.32 -4.57
C ARG A 45 31.18 2.23 -5.92
N SER A 46 31.56 1.21 -6.66
CA SER A 46 30.92 0.86 -7.91
C SER A 46 29.40 0.93 -7.68
N GLU A 47 28.71 1.71 -8.50
CA GLU A 47 27.25 1.80 -8.56
C GLU A 47 26.54 0.44 -8.81
N LYS A 48 27.29 -0.65 -8.76
CA LYS A 48 26.79 -2.02 -8.98
C LYS A 48 26.02 -2.62 -7.79
N ASP A 49 26.12 -2.05 -6.58
CA ASP A 49 25.47 -2.62 -5.39
C ASP A 49 24.20 -1.88 -4.93
N VAL A 50 23.73 -0.90 -5.70
CA VAL A 50 22.50 -0.14 -5.39
C VAL A 50 21.34 -0.64 -6.28
N CYS A 51 21.15 -1.95 -6.34
CA CYS A 51 19.92 -2.58 -6.79
C CYS A 51 19.18 -3.34 -5.67
N ASP A 52 19.55 -3.10 -4.44
CA ASP A 52 18.59 -3.19 -3.36
C ASP A 52 17.73 -1.93 -3.49
N ILE A 53 16.43 -2.08 -3.62
CA ILE A 53 15.50 -0.98 -3.47
C ILE A 53 15.74 -0.50 -2.04
N GLY A 54 16.69 0.41 -1.87
CA GLY A 54 17.12 0.99 -0.59
C GLY A 54 16.13 2.04 -0.08
N GLY A 55 14.84 1.79 -0.36
CA GLY A 55 13.75 2.31 0.42
C GLY A 55 13.83 1.73 1.83
N ASP A 56 13.34 2.44 2.81
CA ASP A 56 13.09 1.91 4.13
C ASP A 56 12.49 0.50 3.95
N PRO A 57 13.03 -0.57 4.58
CA PRO A 57 12.49 -1.93 4.44
C PRO A 57 11.01 -2.04 4.84
N PHE A 58 10.43 -0.95 5.32
CA PHE A 58 9.01 -0.78 5.60
C PHE A 58 8.21 -0.15 4.44
N GLU A 59 8.83 0.45 3.42
CA GLU A 59 8.14 0.94 2.22
C GLU A 59 7.93 -0.20 1.23
N SER A 60 6.75 -0.79 1.28
CA SER A 60 6.37 -1.89 0.39
C SER A 60 4.88 -2.18 0.52
N CYS A 61 4.27 -2.77 -0.50
CA CYS A 61 2.84 -3.02 -0.56
C CYS A 61 2.53 -4.52 -0.51
N THR A 62 1.31 -4.88 -0.14
CA THR A 62 0.79 -6.26 -0.27
C THR A 62 -0.61 -6.19 -0.88
N SER A 63 -0.89 -7.06 -1.84
CA SER A 63 -2.19 -7.18 -2.48
C SER A 63 -2.62 -8.63 -2.53
N ILE A 64 -3.90 -8.91 -2.21
CA ILE A 64 -4.49 -10.25 -2.22
C ILE A 64 -5.69 -10.19 -3.16
N LEU A 65 -5.78 -11.19 -4.05
CA LEU A 65 -6.88 -11.41 -4.98
C LEU A 65 -7.69 -12.63 -4.53
N VAL A 66 -9.01 -12.51 -4.48
CA VAL A 66 -9.91 -13.63 -4.16
C VAL A 66 -10.90 -13.82 -5.30
N GLY A 67 -10.87 -14.98 -5.93
CA GLY A 67 -11.84 -15.35 -6.95
C GLY A 67 -13.24 -15.61 -6.35
N LYS A 68 -14.29 -15.44 -7.13
CA LYS A 68 -15.69 -15.49 -6.67
C LYS A 68 -16.12 -16.81 -6.04
N LEU A 69 -15.51 -17.93 -6.41
CA LEU A 69 -15.79 -19.23 -5.80
C LEU A 69 -14.93 -19.51 -4.56
N ALA A 70 -13.83 -18.76 -4.37
CA ALA A 70 -13.01 -18.75 -3.18
C ALA A 70 -13.58 -17.85 -2.09
N SER A 71 -14.47 -16.94 -2.43
CA SER A 71 -15.19 -16.05 -1.50
C SER A 71 -16.40 -16.74 -0.88
N ALA A 72 -16.71 -16.40 0.37
CA ALA A 72 -17.83 -16.98 1.12
C ALA A 72 -19.20 -16.54 0.59
N ASP A 73 -19.28 -15.30 0.10
CA ASP A 73 -20.51 -14.70 -0.44
C ASP A 73 -20.60 -14.71 -1.95
N GLY A 74 -19.54 -15.13 -2.66
CA GLY A 74 -19.50 -15.13 -4.12
C GLY A 74 -18.99 -13.83 -4.73
N SER A 75 -18.57 -12.86 -3.93
CA SER A 75 -17.88 -11.65 -4.43
C SER A 75 -16.49 -11.96 -4.95
N THR A 76 -15.98 -11.15 -5.85
CA THR A 76 -14.54 -11.06 -6.08
C THR A 76 -13.95 -10.01 -5.13
N MET A 77 -12.68 -10.18 -4.76
CA MET A 77 -11.99 -9.20 -3.92
C MET A 77 -10.60 -8.89 -4.48
N THR A 78 -10.19 -7.64 -4.35
CA THR A 78 -8.79 -7.24 -4.37
C THR A 78 -8.47 -6.36 -3.17
N SER A 79 -7.19 -6.16 -2.89
CA SER A 79 -6.77 -5.39 -1.72
C SER A 79 -5.46 -4.66 -1.99
N HIS A 80 -5.16 -3.68 -1.16
CA HIS A 80 -3.89 -2.97 -1.18
C HIS A 80 -3.56 -2.45 0.21
N SER A 81 -2.47 -2.94 0.83
CA SER A 81 -1.81 -2.21 1.91
C SER A 81 -0.78 -1.28 1.29
N CYS A 82 -1.00 0.03 1.41
CA CYS A 82 -0.06 1.05 0.97
C CYS A 82 0.94 1.32 2.09
N ASP A 83 2.07 0.63 2.07
CA ASP A 83 3.06 0.72 3.13
C ASP A 83 4.11 1.76 2.73
N SER A 84 3.84 3.03 3.06
CA SER A 84 4.64 4.18 2.66
C SER A 84 4.71 5.24 3.74
N THR A 85 5.85 5.93 3.82
CA THR A 85 6.06 7.07 4.70
C THR A 85 5.83 8.41 4.01
N THR A 86 5.63 8.42 2.70
CA THR A 86 5.51 9.64 1.88
C THR A 86 4.15 9.80 1.21
N ASP A 87 3.36 8.73 1.06
CA ASP A 87 2.09 8.79 0.38
C ASP A 87 1.04 9.54 1.20
N ARG A 88 0.16 10.25 0.50
CA ARG A 88 -0.87 11.11 1.09
C ARG A 88 -1.91 10.32 1.89
N THR A 89 -2.39 10.93 2.95
CA THR A 89 -3.36 10.34 3.87
C THR A 89 -4.78 10.93 3.74
N TRP A 90 -5.03 11.78 2.75
CA TRP A 90 -6.37 12.25 2.46
C TRP A 90 -7.03 11.39 1.38
N ILE A 91 -8.33 11.21 1.51
CA ILE A 91 -9.16 10.38 0.64
C ILE A 91 -10.40 11.19 0.23
N THR A 92 -10.76 11.12 -1.06
CA THR A 92 -11.93 11.82 -1.60
C THR A 92 -12.76 10.91 -2.49
N VAL A 93 -13.95 11.34 -2.84
CA VAL A 93 -14.74 10.79 -3.94
C VAL A 93 -14.60 11.74 -5.12
N VAL A 94 -14.13 11.23 -6.24
CA VAL A 94 -14.15 11.97 -7.51
C VAL A 94 -15.49 11.68 -8.19
N PRO A 95 -16.29 12.70 -8.52
CA PRO A 95 -17.61 12.49 -9.09
C PRO A 95 -17.53 12.10 -10.57
N HIS A 96 -18.55 11.41 -11.03
CA HIS A 96 -18.84 11.21 -12.46
C HIS A 96 -18.92 12.55 -13.19
N LYS A 97 -18.34 12.63 -14.41
CA LYS A 97 -18.37 13.85 -15.24
C LYS A 97 -18.58 13.54 -16.71
N THR A 98 -19.31 14.41 -17.38
CA THR A 98 -19.38 14.47 -18.85
C THR A 98 -18.47 15.59 -19.36
N HIS A 99 -17.85 15.38 -20.51
CA HIS A 99 -16.88 16.27 -21.10
C HIS A 99 -17.29 16.68 -22.52
N LYS A 100 -16.82 17.82 -22.98
CA LYS A 100 -17.09 18.32 -24.33
C LYS A 100 -16.11 17.70 -25.33
N PRO A 101 -16.52 17.54 -26.61
CA PRO A 101 -15.59 17.19 -27.67
C PRO A 101 -14.42 18.16 -27.74
N GLY A 102 -13.19 17.64 -27.74
CA GLY A 102 -11.97 18.43 -27.77
C GLY A 102 -11.40 18.82 -26.40
N ASP A 103 -12.09 18.49 -25.30
CA ASP A 103 -11.52 18.67 -23.96
C ASP A 103 -10.23 17.84 -23.81
N LEU A 104 -9.31 18.35 -23.02
CA LEU A 104 -8.05 17.68 -22.68
C LEU A 104 -8.07 17.19 -21.23
N CYS A 105 -7.49 16.02 -21.02
CA CYS A 105 -7.23 15.43 -19.71
C CYS A 105 -5.76 15.69 -19.35
N PRO A 106 -5.48 16.51 -18.33
CA PRO A 106 -4.10 16.69 -17.85
C PRO A 106 -3.61 15.40 -17.19
N VAL A 107 -2.35 15.07 -17.45
CA VAL A 107 -1.62 13.92 -16.90
C VAL A 107 -0.54 14.45 -15.95
N TYR A 108 -0.49 13.92 -14.74
CA TYR A 108 0.43 14.35 -13.70
C TYR A 108 1.38 13.23 -13.29
N ARG A 109 2.42 13.57 -12.52
CA ARG A 109 3.35 12.62 -11.89
C ARG A 109 3.26 12.69 -10.38
N ASN A 110 3.55 11.57 -9.72
CA ASN A 110 3.64 11.46 -8.25
C ASN A 110 2.39 11.95 -7.52
N SER A 111 1.21 11.83 -8.13
CA SER A 111 -0.05 12.32 -7.54
C SER A 111 -0.40 11.67 -6.18
N LYS A 112 0.28 10.59 -5.84
CA LYS A 112 0.16 9.88 -4.55
C LYS A 112 0.89 10.54 -3.39
N GLU A 113 1.86 11.41 -3.64
CA GLU A 113 2.71 11.95 -2.58
C GLU A 113 2.09 13.15 -1.86
N THR A 114 2.28 13.20 -0.53
CA THR A 114 1.90 14.33 0.32
C THR A 114 2.67 15.61 -0.01
N ARG A 115 3.92 15.48 -0.48
CA ARG A 115 4.79 16.63 -0.77
C ARG A 115 4.42 17.39 -2.03
N ILE A 116 3.44 16.89 -2.79
CA ILE A 116 2.91 17.60 -3.95
C ILE A 116 2.00 18.71 -3.45
N PRO A 117 2.27 19.98 -3.76
CA PRO A 117 1.42 21.10 -3.37
C PRO A 117 0.08 21.07 -4.11
N ASP A 118 -0.90 21.82 -3.60
CA ASP A 118 -2.24 21.95 -4.21
C ASP A 118 -2.17 22.38 -5.68
N ASP A 119 -1.23 23.26 -6.03
CA ASP A 119 -0.90 23.54 -7.43
C ASP A 119 0.01 22.46 -7.99
N GLN A 120 -0.57 21.49 -8.66
CA GLN A 120 0.12 20.39 -9.32
C GLN A 120 0.62 20.74 -10.75
N SER A 121 0.44 21.96 -11.23
CA SER A 121 0.76 22.34 -12.61
C SER A 121 2.21 22.04 -12.99
N ARG A 122 3.16 22.21 -12.07
CA ARG A 122 4.59 21.91 -12.26
C ARG A 122 4.91 20.40 -12.34
N PHE A 123 3.97 19.55 -11.93
CA PHE A 123 4.09 18.10 -12.03
C PHE A 123 3.35 17.55 -13.24
N LYS A 124 2.72 18.42 -14.01
CA LYS A 124 2.05 18.04 -15.24
C LYS A 124 3.06 17.49 -16.24
N SER A 125 2.85 16.27 -16.68
CA SER A 125 3.71 15.59 -17.66
C SER A 125 3.20 15.70 -19.07
N GLY A 126 1.93 16.08 -19.27
CA GLY A 126 1.32 16.27 -20.58
C GLY A 126 -0.19 16.40 -20.51
N ASP A 127 -0.79 16.42 -21.70
CA ASP A 127 -2.23 16.32 -21.91
C ASP A 127 -2.54 15.17 -22.87
N ILE A 128 -3.66 14.50 -22.63
CA ILE A 128 -4.22 13.52 -23.56
C ILE A 128 -5.66 13.91 -23.92
N PRO A 129 -6.23 13.46 -25.04
CA PRO A 129 -7.63 13.68 -25.32
C PRO A 129 -8.52 13.15 -24.20
N GLN A 130 -9.48 13.97 -23.77
CA GLN A 130 -10.44 13.53 -22.77
C GLN A 130 -11.51 12.63 -23.40
N VAL A 131 -11.95 11.62 -22.66
CA VAL A 131 -13.09 10.78 -23.03
C VAL A 131 -14.40 11.53 -22.80
N PRO A 132 -15.50 11.20 -23.51
CA PRO A 132 -16.78 11.89 -23.34
C PRO A 132 -17.35 11.82 -21.93
N GLU A 133 -16.99 10.80 -21.17
CA GLU A 133 -17.50 10.52 -19.83
C GLU A 133 -16.40 9.92 -18.97
N THR A 134 -16.27 10.37 -17.72
CA THR A 134 -15.37 9.79 -16.72
C THR A 134 -16.18 9.32 -15.52
N TYR A 135 -15.91 8.10 -15.05
CA TYR A 135 -16.64 7.45 -13.97
C TYR A 135 -16.23 7.98 -12.61
N ALA A 136 -17.17 7.98 -11.66
CA ALA A 136 -16.88 8.31 -10.27
C ALA A 136 -16.01 7.21 -9.63
N TYR A 137 -15.10 7.61 -8.72
CA TYR A 137 -14.25 6.66 -8.01
C TYR A 137 -13.83 7.17 -6.63
N ILE A 138 -13.45 6.24 -5.76
CA ILE A 138 -12.83 6.52 -4.46
C ILE A 138 -11.34 6.72 -4.68
N ASN A 139 -10.86 7.92 -4.31
CA ASN A 139 -9.54 8.43 -4.61
C ASN A 139 -8.64 8.38 -3.37
N THR A 140 -8.05 7.23 -3.09
CA THR A 140 -6.94 7.04 -2.15
C THR A 140 -5.62 7.47 -2.80
N ALA A 141 -4.46 7.33 -2.16
CA ALA A 141 -3.17 7.64 -2.80
C ALA A 141 -2.99 6.90 -4.14
N TYR A 142 -3.48 5.66 -4.20
CA TYR A 142 -3.73 4.90 -5.42
C TYR A 142 -5.23 4.67 -5.53
N PRO A 143 -5.96 5.35 -6.44
CA PRO A 143 -7.41 5.20 -6.58
C PRO A 143 -7.86 3.74 -6.64
N CYS A 144 -8.95 3.36 -5.95
CA CYS A 144 -9.17 1.94 -5.65
C CYS A 144 -10.43 1.30 -6.23
N LEU A 145 -11.52 2.02 -6.37
CA LEU A 145 -12.82 1.46 -6.73
C LEU A 145 -13.67 2.49 -7.46
N ASN A 146 -14.20 2.15 -8.64
CA ASN A 146 -15.09 3.03 -9.37
C ASN A 146 -16.58 2.64 -9.23
N GLU A 147 -17.47 3.48 -9.76
CA GLU A 147 -18.93 3.32 -9.69
C GLU A 147 -19.47 2.09 -10.44
N HIS A 148 -18.67 1.42 -11.26
CA HIS A 148 -18.97 0.16 -11.94
C HIS A 148 -18.39 -1.07 -11.23
N GLN A 149 -17.96 -0.94 -9.97
CA GLN A 149 -17.37 -2.01 -9.18
C GLN A 149 -15.99 -2.50 -9.71
N LEU A 150 -15.39 -1.80 -10.66
CA LEU A 150 -13.99 -2.09 -11.01
C LEU A 150 -13.10 -1.65 -9.86
N ALA A 151 -12.34 -2.58 -9.31
CA ALA A 151 -11.44 -2.40 -8.19
C ALA A 151 -9.99 -2.66 -8.58
N VAL A 152 -9.07 -1.92 -7.96
CA VAL A 152 -7.63 -2.04 -8.23
C VAL A 152 -6.85 -2.03 -6.94
N GLY A 153 -5.87 -2.94 -6.85
CA GLY A 153 -4.82 -2.95 -5.82
C GLY A 153 -3.44 -2.91 -6.47
N GLU A 154 -2.38 -2.64 -5.69
CA GLU A 154 -1.05 -2.38 -6.22
C GLU A 154 0.06 -3.04 -5.40
N THR A 155 1.18 -3.34 -6.07
CA THR A 155 2.50 -3.55 -5.44
C THR A 155 3.62 -3.25 -6.44
N THR A 156 4.57 -2.40 -6.04
CA THR A 156 5.79 -2.13 -6.84
C THR A 156 6.75 -3.32 -6.79
N PHE A 157 7.16 -3.87 -7.93
CA PHE A 157 8.21 -4.90 -7.98
C PHE A 157 9.57 -4.40 -8.53
N GLY A 158 9.61 -3.15 -8.97
CA GLY A 158 10.81 -2.45 -9.42
C GLY A 158 11.22 -2.71 -10.85
N GLY A 159 11.35 -3.97 -11.28
CA GLY A 159 11.83 -4.33 -12.62
C GLY A 159 13.33 -4.06 -12.85
N LYS A 160 13.85 -4.45 -14.01
CA LYS A 160 15.23 -4.16 -14.40
C LYS A 160 15.36 -2.67 -14.77
N ARG A 161 16.49 -2.05 -14.40
CA ARG A 161 16.74 -0.60 -14.59
C ARG A 161 16.68 -0.16 -16.04
N GLU A 162 17.14 -1.01 -16.94
CA GLU A 162 17.21 -0.79 -18.38
C GLU A 162 15.83 -0.59 -19.01
N LEU A 163 14.77 -1.06 -18.33
CA LEU A 163 13.38 -0.92 -18.79
C LEU A 163 12.82 0.48 -18.62
N ARG A 164 13.44 1.33 -17.79
CA ARG A 164 12.95 2.68 -17.56
C ARG A 164 13.04 3.54 -18.82
N SER A 165 11.95 4.23 -19.12
CA SER A 165 11.90 5.19 -20.21
C SER A 165 11.41 6.54 -19.71
N LYS A 166 12.07 7.62 -20.13
CA LYS A 166 11.65 8.99 -19.86
C LYS A 166 10.71 9.54 -20.96
N GLU A 167 10.48 8.77 -22.01
CA GLU A 167 9.62 9.13 -23.15
C GLU A 167 8.13 9.00 -22.84
N GLY A 168 7.80 8.30 -21.74
CA GLY A 168 6.42 8.17 -21.25
C GLY A 168 5.99 9.34 -20.38
N ILE A 169 4.69 9.67 -20.43
CA ILE A 169 4.09 10.71 -19.58
C ILE A 169 3.22 10.14 -18.46
N ILE A 170 2.93 8.82 -18.47
CA ILE A 170 2.04 8.15 -17.52
C ILE A 170 2.88 7.35 -16.51
N ASP A 171 2.76 7.67 -15.23
CA ASP A 171 3.27 6.86 -14.13
C ASP A 171 2.19 5.92 -13.55
N CYS A 172 2.53 5.12 -12.55
CA CYS A 172 1.64 4.14 -11.96
C CYS A 172 0.37 4.77 -11.36
N PRO A 173 0.43 5.77 -10.44
CA PRO A 173 -0.77 6.37 -9.87
C PRO A 173 -1.70 7.00 -10.91
N GLU A 174 -1.11 7.56 -11.96
CA GLU A 174 -1.86 8.18 -13.03
C GLU A 174 -2.54 7.15 -13.94
N LEU A 175 -1.88 6.02 -14.20
CA LEU A 175 -2.49 4.91 -14.92
C LEU A 175 -3.71 4.34 -14.17
N TYR A 176 -3.64 4.26 -12.82
CA TYR A 176 -4.79 3.89 -11.98
C TYR A 176 -5.97 4.81 -12.20
N ARG A 177 -5.75 6.12 -12.09
CA ARG A 177 -6.78 7.12 -12.30
C ARG A 177 -7.41 7.00 -13.68
N LEU A 178 -6.58 6.98 -14.73
CA LEU A 178 -7.04 6.92 -16.11
C LEU A 178 -7.84 5.66 -16.42
N VAL A 179 -7.48 4.53 -15.84
CA VAL A 179 -8.18 3.25 -16.01
C VAL A 179 -9.53 3.28 -15.27
N LEU A 180 -9.54 3.72 -14.00
CA LEU A 180 -10.80 3.77 -13.22
C LEU A 180 -11.80 4.78 -13.79
N GLU A 181 -11.33 5.87 -14.38
CA GLU A 181 -12.18 6.85 -15.07
C GLU A 181 -12.83 6.32 -16.35
N ARG A 182 -12.31 5.23 -16.94
CA ARG A 182 -12.64 4.82 -18.32
C ARG A 182 -13.11 3.38 -18.47
N ALA A 183 -12.76 2.49 -17.53
CA ALA A 183 -13.06 1.07 -17.63
C ALA A 183 -14.21 0.66 -16.70
N LYS A 184 -15.03 -0.30 -17.13
CA LYS A 184 -16.10 -0.92 -16.33
C LYS A 184 -15.72 -2.31 -15.83
N THR A 185 -14.80 -2.99 -16.51
CA THR A 185 -14.41 -4.37 -16.21
C THR A 185 -12.89 -4.51 -16.14
N ALA A 186 -12.41 -5.58 -15.51
CA ALA A 186 -10.99 -5.88 -15.40
C ALA A 186 -10.31 -6.06 -16.78
N ARG A 187 -10.99 -6.71 -17.73
CA ARG A 187 -10.46 -6.85 -19.11
C ARG A 187 -10.41 -5.52 -19.85
N GLU A 188 -11.43 -4.69 -19.67
CA GLU A 188 -11.43 -3.34 -20.24
C GLU A 188 -10.32 -2.48 -19.62
N ALA A 189 -10.05 -2.62 -18.31
CA ALA A 189 -8.96 -1.97 -17.62
C ALA A 189 -7.59 -2.33 -18.25
N ILE A 190 -7.35 -3.62 -18.51
CA ILE A 190 -6.12 -4.11 -19.15
C ILE A 190 -5.99 -3.55 -20.57
N ARG A 191 -7.09 -3.57 -21.37
CA ARG A 191 -7.09 -3.04 -22.73
C ARG A 191 -6.81 -1.53 -22.75
N ILE A 192 -7.43 -0.75 -21.87
CA ILE A 192 -7.22 0.70 -21.77
C ILE A 192 -5.78 1.01 -21.29
N ALA A 193 -5.24 0.23 -20.34
CA ALA A 193 -3.85 0.37 -19.91
C ALA A 193 -2.88 0.14 -21.08
N ASP A 194 -3.12 -0.88 -21.93
CA ASP A 194 -2.34 -1.11 -23.15
C ASP A 194 -2.41 0.08 -24.12
N GLU A 195 -3.60 0.53 -24.46
CA GLU A 195 -3.83 1.62 -25.41
C GLU A 195 -3.18 2.94 -24.94
N LEU A 196 -3.35 3.28 -23.66
CA LEU A 196 -2.79 4.49 -23.07
C LEU A 196 -1.26 4.42 -23.04
N THR A 197 -0.70 3.33 -22.55
CA THR A 197 0.76 3.21 -22.43
C THR A 197 1.44 3.04 -23.78
N LYS A 198 0.84 2.35 -24.73
CA LYS A 198 1.32 2.26 -26.11
C LYS A 198 1.39 3.65 -26.77
N THR A 199 0.37 4.49 -26.54
CA THR A 199 0.26 5.80 -27.20
C THR A 199 1.09 6.87 -26.48
N TYR A 200 1.02 6.92 -25.15
CA TYR A 200 1.58 8.00 -24.33
C TYR A 200 2.82 7.60 -23.54
N GLY A 201 3.14 6.31 -23.49
CA GLY A 201 4.30 5.75 -22.83
C GLY A 201 4.16 5.65 -21.31
N TYR A 202 4.71 4.57 -20.76
CA TYR A 202 4.81 4.31 -19.32
C TYR A 202 6.18 4.77 -18.80
N ASN A 203 6.19 5.52 -17.69
CA ASN A 203 7.37 6.12 -17.11
C ASN A 203 7.38 5.95 -15.60
N ASP A 204 7.52 4.72 -15.17
CA ASP A 204 7.67 4.36 -13.77
C ASP A 204 8.51 3.09 -13.61
N TYR A 205 8.62 2.61 -12.39
CA TYR A 205 9.20 1.32 -12.05
C TYR A 205 8.31 0.16 -12.56
N GLY A 206 8.75 -1.08 -12.35
CA GLY A 206 7.91 -2.24 -12.56
C GLY A 206 6.82 -2.32 -11.49
N GLU A 207 5.57 -2.37 -11.93
CA GLU A 207 4.39 -2.33 -11.08
C GLU A 207 3.45 -3.50 -11.35
N CYS A 208 2.83 -3.99 -10.28
CA CYS A 208 1.76 -4.97 -10.35
C CYS A 208 0.44 -4.31 -9.99
N PHE A 209 -0.55 -4.42 -10.89
CA PHE A 209 -1.95 -4.10 -10.62
C PHE A 209 -2.74 -5.39 -10.37
N THR A 210 -3.59 -5.38 -9.38
CA THR A 210 -4.53 -6.46 -9.12
C THR A 210 -5.94 -5.96 -9.41
N PHE A 211 -6.46 -6.29 -10.61
CA PHE A 211 -7.80 -5.88 -11.02
C PHE A 211 -8.84 -6.87 -10.52
N ALA A 212 -10.00 -6.36 -10.09
CA ALA A 212 -11.18 -7.15 -9.80
C ALA A 212 -12.43 -6.43 -10.33
N ASP A 213 -13.35 -7.18 -10.93
CA ASP A 213 -14.70 -6.77 -11.23
C ASP A 213 -15.68 -7.85 -10.71
N PRO A 214 -17.02 -7.69 -10.79
CA PRO A 214 -17.96 -8.69 -10.27
C PRO A 214 -17.85 -10.10 -10.84
N GLN A 215 -17.08 -10.31 -11.90
CA GLN A 215 -16.96 -11.61 -12.59
C GLN A 215 -15.60 -12.28 -12.44
N GLU A 216 -14.51 -11.52 -12.41
CA GLU A 216 -13.16 -12.07 -12.46
C GLU A 216 -12.11 -11.19 -11.79
N THR A 217 -10.95 -11.80 -11.50
CA THR A 217 -9.79 -11.12 -10.94
C THR A 217 -8.55 -11.40 -11.78
N TRP A 218 -7.70 -10.37 -11.94
CA TRP A 218 -6.50 -10.40 -12.77
C TRP A 218 -5.28 -9.88 -12.03
N HIS A 219 -4.16 -10.58 -12.19
CA HIS A 219 -2.84 -10.14 -11.82
C HIS A 219 -2.14 -9.59 -13.05
N PHE A 220 -1.84 -8.30 -13.08
CA PHE A 220 -1.26 -7.58 -14.22
C PHE A 220 0.08 -6.97 -13.81
N GLU A 221 1.13 -7.21 -14.59
CA GLU A 221 2.46 -6.66 -14.36
C GLU A 221 2.90 -5.82 -15.54
N ILE A 222 3.48 -4.63 -15.28
CA ILE A 222 3.89 -3.67 -16.29
C ILE A 222 5.28 -3.11 -15.99
N VAL A 223 6.07 -2.90 -17.03
CA VAL A 223 7.37 -2.23 -17.00
C VAL A 223 7.50 -1.30 -18.21
N GLY A 224 8.45 -0.39 -18.18
CA GLY A 224 8.79 0.43 -19.35
C GLY A 224 9.40 -0.40 -20.50
N PRO A 225 9.47 0.15 -21.71
CA PRO A 225 9.97 -0.56 -22.90
C PRO A 225 11.48 -0.45 -23.10
N GLY A 226 12.20 0.24 -22.22
CA GLY A 226 13.62 0.56 -22.34
C GLY A 226 13.92 2.01 -22.67
N ALA A 227 15.13 2.42 -22.38
CA ALA A 227 15.58 3.81 -22.54
C ALA A 227 15.38 4.34 -23.98
N GLY A 228 14.85 5.55 -24.09
CA GLY A 228 14.60 6.22 -25.38
C GLY A 228 13.42 5.64 -26.17
N LYS A 229 12.67 4.69 -25.62
CA LYS A 229 11.50 4.09 -26.27
C LYS A 229 10.20 4.54 -25.61
N LYS A 230 9.17 4.73 -26.41
CA LYS A 230 7.80 5.01 -25.96
C LYS A 230 6.99 3.71 -25.94
N GLY A 231 6.15 3.52 -24.93
CA GLY A 231 5.33 2.33 -24.79
C GLY A 231 5.43 1.71 -23.40
N ALA A 232 5.09 0.43 -23.31
CA ALA A 232 5.25 -0.41 -22.13
C ALA A 232 5.46 -1.87 -22.55
N VAL A 233 5.90 -2.70 -21.60
CA VAL A 233 5.86 -4.17 -21.70
C VAL A 233 5.02 -4.67 -20.52
N TRP A 234 4.03 -5.51 -20.78
CA TRP A 234 3.14 -5.97 -19.72
C TRP A 234 2.66 -7.41 -19.99
N ALA A 235 2.26 -8.06 -18.92
CA ALA A 235 1.56 -9.35 -18.96
C ALA A 235 0.47 -9.38 -17.89
N ALA A 236 -0.59 -10.14 -18.15
CA ALA A 236 -1.70 -10.34 -17.21
C ALA A 236 -2.12 -11.81 -17.16
N VAL A 237 -2.44 -12.26 -15.94
CA VAL A 237 -2.92 -13.63 -15.70
C VAL A 237 -4.21 -13.56 -14.88
N ARG A 238 -5.28 -14.18 -15.40
CA ARG A 238 -6.53 -14.33 -14.67
C ARG A 238 -6.35 -15.32 -13.52
N ILE A 239 -6.74 -14.93 -12.33
CA ILE A 239 -6.79 -15.82 -11.17
C ILE A 239 -8.03 -16.71 -11.31
N PRO A 240 -7.92 -18.05 -11.19
CA PRO A 240 -9.07 -18.94 -11.24
C PRO A 240 -10.12 -18.57 -10.17
N ASP A 241 -11.39 -18.80 -10.47
CA ASP A 241 -12.51 -18.37 -9.61
C ASP A 241 -12.46 -18.98 -8.20
N ASP A 242 -11.89 -20.19 -8.03
CA ASP A 242 -11.75 -20.89 -6.76
C ASP A 242 -10.37 -20.69 -6.10
N HIS A 243 -9.56 -19.75 -6.60
CA HIS A 243 -8.21 -19.47 -6.13
C HIS A 243 -8.11 -18.12 -5.41
N VAL A 244 -7.02 -18.02 -4.63
CA VAL A 244 -6.52 -16.80 -4.03
C VAL A 244 -5.11 -16.54 -4.54
N GLY A 245 -4.86 -15.33 -5.05
CA GLY A 245 -3.56 -14.85 -5.48
C GLY A 245 -2.97 -13.85 -4.51
N VAL A 246 -1.65 -13.66 -4.56
CA VAL A 246 -0.95 -12.65 -3.75
C VAL A 246 0.14 -11.96 -4.56
N SER A 247 0.28 -10.66 -4.37
CA SER A 247 1.41 -9.85 -4.82
C SER A 247 2.04 -9.15 -3.62
N ALA A 248 3.37 -9.19 -3.53
CA ALA A 248 4.12 -8.65 -2.40
C ALA A 248 5.49 -8.11 -2.85
N ASN A 249 5.50 -7.13 -3.73
CA ASN A 249 6.69 -6.49 -4.29
C ASN A 249 7.66 -7.46 -5.01
N ALA A 250 7.08 -8.33 -5.82
CA ALA A 250 7.86 -9.22 -6.69
C ALA A 250 7.08 -9.48 -7.98
N SER A 251 7.76 -9.48 -9.11
CA SER A 251 7.20 -10.03 -10.34
C SER A 251 6.93 -11.51 -10.18
N ARG A 252 5.73 -11.97 -10.51
CA ARG A 252 5.22 -13.32 -10.24
C ARG A 252 4.82 -14.09 -11.47
N ILE A 253 4.54 -13.41 -12.60
CA ILE A 253 4.08 -14.03 -13.83
C ILE A 253 5.24 -14.84 -14.43
N ARG A 254 5.03 -16.13 -14.60
CA ARG A 254 5.99 -17.02 -15.23
C ARG A 254 5.66 -17.20 -16.72
N GLN A 255 5.36 -18.40 -17.14
CA GLN A 255 5.04 -18.71 -18.54
C GLN A 255 3.71 -18.14 -18.99
N LEU A 256 3.69 -17.59 -20.19
CA LEU A 256 2.51 -17.04 -20.83
C LEU A 256 1.95 -18.00 -21.87
N LYS A 257 0.76 -18.52 -21.62
CA LYS A 257 0.04 -19.38 -22.57
C LYS A 257 -0.88 -18.53 -23.45
N LEU A 258 -0.31 -17.68 -24.30
CA LEU A 258 -1.05 -16.67 -25.09
C LEU A 258 -2.07 -17.25 -26.09
N LYS A 259 -2.10 -18.56 -26.29
CA LYS A 259 -3.17 -19.27 -27.03
C LYS A 259 -4.45 -19.41 -26.21
N ASP A 260 -4.42 -19.11 -24.92
CA ASP A 260 -5.56 -19.08 -24.00
C ASP A 260 -5.80 -17.63 -23.53
N PRO A 261 -6.47 -16.79 -24.36
CA PRO A 261 -6.71 -15.38 -24.04
C PRO A 261 -7.72 -15.19 -22.91
N ASP A 262 -8.45 -16.23 -22.51
CA ASP A 262 -9.32 -16.18 -21.35
C ASP A 262 -8.53 -16.12 -20.03
N ARG A 263 -7.28 -16.58 -20.05
CA ARG A 263 -6.43 -16.63 -18.87
C ARG A 263 -5.13 -15.84 -18.97
N PHE A 264 -4.63 -15.57 -20.17
CA PHE A 264 -3.33 -14.92 -20.36
C PHE A 264 -3.43 -13.84 -21.44
N LEU A 265 -3.04 -12.62 -21.05
CA LEU A 265 -2.91 -11.49 -21.96
C LEU A 265 -1.50 -10.90 -21.82
N ALA A 266 -0.99 -10.29 -22.88
CA ALA A 266 0.29 -9.60 -22.84
C ALA A 266 0.39 -8.54 -23.94
N SER A 267 1.29 -7.58 -23.75
CA SER A 267 1.66 -6.62 -24.80
C SER A 267 2.28 -7.33 -26.00
N ALA A 268 2.04 -6.77 -27.19
CA ALA A 268 2.53 -7.38 -28.44
C ALA A 268 4.07 -7.51 -28.49
N ASN A 269 4.79 -6.68 -27.73
CA ASN A 269 6.25 -6.64 -27.66
C ASN A 269 6.84 -7.48 -26.51
N VAL A 270 6.04 -8.27 -25.78
CA VAL A 270 6.47 -8.99 -24.56
C VAL A 270 7.65 -9.93 -24.77
N HIS A 271 7.79 -10.55 -25.92
CA HIS A 271 8.95 -11.39 -26.24
C HIS A 271 10.07 -10.58 -26.90
N ALA A 272 9.71 -9.66 -27.80
CA ALA A 272 10.67 -8.91 -28.60
C ALA A 272 11.62 -8.06 -27.75
N VAL A 273 11.12 -7.40 -26.69
CA VAL A 273 11.97 -6.60 -25.80
C VAL A 273 12.94 -7.50 -25.01
N ALA A 274 12.52 -8.68 -24.56
CA ALA A 274 13.40 -9.60 -23.85
C ALA A 274 14.52 -10.13 -24.78
N GLN A 275 14.22 -10.40 -26.05
CA GLN A 275 15.20 -10.79 -27.05
C GLN A 275 16.19 -9.65 -27.35
N GLU A 276 15.70 -8.44 -27.57
CA GLU A 276 16.52 -7.29 -27.85
C GLU A 276 17.51 -6.95 -26.72
N MET A 277 17.10 -7.24 -25.48
CA MET A 277 17.93 -7.01 -24.30
C MET A 277 18.82 -8.20 -23.92
N ASP A 278 18.86 -9.27 -24.73
CA ASP A 278 19.57 -10.53 -24.46
C ASP A 278 19.15 -11.18 -23.11
N TRP A 279 17.89 -11.03 -22.71
CA TRP A 279 17.36 -11.62 -21.49
C TRP A 279 16.61 -12.92 -21.70
N TRP A 280 16.31 -13.25 -22.93
CA TRP A 280 15.73 -14.51 -23.35
C TRP A 280 16.06 -14.82 -24.82
N ASP A 281 16.49 -16.05 -25.08
CA ASP A 281 16.78 -16.57 -26.41
C ASP A 281 15.70 -17.57 -26.84
N PRO A 282 14.92 -17.31 -27.90
CA PRO A 282 13.90 -18.23 -28.39
C PRO A 282 14.47 -19.51 -29.02
N SER A 283 15.76 -19.53 -29.36
CA SER A 283 16.43 -20.71 -29.89
C SER A 283 17.02 -21.64 -28.80
N GLY A 284 17.04 -21.16 -27.54
CA GLY A 284 17.50 -21.93 -26.38
C GLY A 284 16.42 -22.85 -25.82
N ASP A 285 16.81 -23.70 -24.88
CA ASP A 285 15.93 -24.68 -24.22
C ASP A 285 15.06 -24.04 -23.10
N GLU A 286 15.40 -22.84 -22.63
CA GLU A 286 14.72 -22.19 -21.51
C GLU A 286 13.42 -21.49 -21.96
N PRO A 287 12.27 -21.81 -21.33
CA PRO A 287 11.03 -21.18 -21.69
C PRO A 287 11.03 -19.69 -21.29
N PHE A 288 10.30 -18.88 -22.04
CA PHE A 288 10.06 -17.49 -21.63
C PHE A 288 9.28 -17.44 -20.32
N GLU A 289 9.83 -16.73 -19.33
CA GLU A 289 9.15 -16.42 -18.08
C GLU A 289 9.25 -14.92 -17.78
N PHE A 290 8.10 -14.25 -17.71
CA PHE A 290 8.03 -12.80 -17.58
C PHE A 290 8.81 -12.29 -16.35
N CYS A 291 8.67 -12.94 -15.19
CA CYS A 291 9.33 -12.53 -13.95
C CYS A 291 10.86 -12.62 -14.00
N TYR A 292 11.42 -13.54 -14.80
CA TYR A 292 12.88 -13.63 -14.97
C TYR A 292 13.39 -12.70 -16.07
N ALA A 293 12.59 -12.50 -17.12
CA ALA A 293 12.94 -11.56 -18.18
C ALA A 293 12.92 -10.11 -17.67
N TYR A 294 11.90 -9.69 -16.89
CA TYR A 294 11.63 -8.30 -16.60
C TYR A 294 11.69 -7.92 -15.11
N GLY A 295 11.47 -8.88 -14.21
CA GLY A 295 11.48 -8.66 -12.78
C GLY A 295 12.88 -8.41 -12.22
N SER A 296 12.94 -7.71 -11.08
CA SER A 296 14.12 -7.64 -10.23
C SER A 296 14.24 -8.89 -9.36
N ARG A 297 15.41 -9.08 -8.70
CA ARG A 297 15.59 -10.18 -7.75
C ARG A 297 14.57 -10.09 -6.61
N ARG A 298 13.89 -11.19 -6.33
CA ARG A 298 12.89 -11.28 -5.27
C ARG A 298 13.54 -11.20 -3.89
N SER A 299 13.08 -10.29 -3.05
CA SER A 299 13.56 -10.15 -1.67
C SER A 299 13.02 -11.28 -0.77
N MET A 300 13.69 -11.54 0.34
CA MET A 300 13.18 -12.47 1.35
C MET A 300 11.85 -11.98 1.94
N GLY A 301 11.71 -10.66 2.17
CA GLY A 301 10.47 -10.08 2.67
C GLY A 301 9.29 -10.24 1.72
N SER A 302 9.50 -10.22 0.39
CA SER A 302 8.47 -10.54 -0.61
C SER A 302 8.08 -12.02 -0.52
N ARG A 303 9.05 -12.91 -0.58
CA ARG A 303 8.82 -14.36 -0.54
C ARG A 303 8.16 -14.81 0.77
N ARG A 304 8.55 -14.22 1.92
CA ARG A 304 7.97 -14.54 3.23
C ARG A 304 6.49 -14.16 3.33
N ARG A 305 6.11 -13.01 2.79
CA ARG A 305 4.70 -12.60 2.73
C ARG A 305 3.89 -13.50 1.81
N GLU A 306 4.40 -13.84 0.64
CA GLU A 306 3.77 -14.78 -0.28
C GLU A 306 3.57 -16.15 0.38
N TRP A 307 4.63 -16.70 0.98
CA TRP A 307 4.54 -17.95 1.74
C TRP A 307 3.43 -17.91 2.78
N ARG A 308 3.41 -16.86 3.60
CA ARG A 308 2.47 -16.77 4.72
C ARG A 308 1.03 -16.67 4.23
N VAL A 309 0.74 -15.84 3.23
CA VAL A 309 -0.60 -15.74 2.63
C VAL A 309 -1.02 -17.10 2.08
N LEU A 310 -0.22 -17.70 1.21
CA LEU A 310 -0.58 -18.95 0.53
C LEU A 310 -0.71 -20.13 1.52
N SER A 311 0.14 -20.20 2.54
CA SER A 311 0.06 -21.23 3.59
C SER A 311 -1.17 -21.08 4.49
N ARG A 312 -1.70 -19.86 4.67
CA ARG A 312 -2.96 -19.64 5.38
C ARG A 312 -4.18 -20.02 4.54
N ILE A 313 -4.09 -19.89 3.24
CA ILE A 313 -5.17 -20.20 2.29
C ILE A 313 -5.24 -21.72 2.01
N ALA A 314 -4.09 -22.36 1.84
CA ALA A 314 -3.98 -23.76 1.50
C ALA A 314 -2.89 -24.46 2.37
N PRO A 315 -3.15 -24.66 3.65
CA PRO A 315 -2.19 -25.22 4.60
C PRO A 315 -1.74 -26.65 4.24
N SER A 316 -2.58 -27.45 3.56
CA SER A 316 -2.23 -28.80 3.12
C SER A 316 -1.07 -28.84 2.12
N LEU A 317 -0.75 -27.74 1.45
CA LEU A 317 0.38 -27.64 0.53
C LEU A 317 1.74 -27.70 1.25
N ASN A 318 1.79 -27.48 2.56
CA ASN A 318 3.01 -27.51 3.38
C ASN A 318 4.18 -26.75 2.73
N LEU A 319 3.92 -25.51 2.26
CA LEU A 319 4.90 -24.70 1.55
C LEU A 319 6.12 -24.41 2.42
N ASP A 320 7.31 -24.60 1.85
CA ASP A 320 8.57 -24.23 2.52
C ASP A 320 8.70 -22.70 2.57
N ALA A 321 8.78 -22.13 3.77
CA ALA A 321 8.95 -20.70 4.00
C ALA A 321 10.21 -20.09 3.34
N ASN A 322 11.21 -20.92 3.02
CA ASN A 322 12.47 -20.49 2.42
C ASN A 322 12.52 -20.73 0.90
N ALA A 323 11.45 -21.29 0.31
CA ALA A 323 11.41 -21.52 -1.14
C ALA A 323 11.67 -20.23 -1.93
N GLU A 324 12.31 -20.36 -3.07
CA GLU A 324 12.55 -19.21 -3.94
C GLU A 324 11.30 -18.81 -4.74
N ASN A 325 10.44 -19.77 -5.03
CA ASN A 325 9.26 -19.57 -5.86
C ASN A 325 8.03 -20.19 -5.22
N PHE A 326 6.89 -19.49 -5.38
CA PHE A 326 5.57 -19.95 -4.96
C PHE A 326 4.60 -19.90 -6.16
N PRO A 327 3.51 -20.69 -6.15
CA PRO A 327 2.44 -20.55 -7.13
C PRO A 327 1.92 -19.10 -7.15
N LEU A 328 1.53 -18.56 -8.33
CA LEU A 328 0.90 -17.24 -8.43
C LEU A 328 -0.39 -17.17 -7.60
N SER A 329 -1.15 -18.26 -7.59
CA SER A 329 -2.36 -18.44 -6.79
C SER A 329 -2.52 -19.89 -6.37
N VAL A 330 -3.27 -20.11 -5.29
CA VAL A 330 -3.62 -21.45 -4.80
C VAL A 330 -5.15 -21.57 -4.67
N LYS A 331 -5.66 -22.79 -4.86
CA LYS A 331 -7.06 -23.09 -4.56
C LYS A 331 -7.31 -22.92 -3.06
N ALA A 332 -8.37 -22.18 -2.73
CA ALA A 332 -8.73 -21.97 -1.34
C ALA A 332 -9.29 -23.28 -0.74
N GLU A 333 -8.71 -23.74 0.36
CA GLU A 333 -9.23 -24.90 1.09
C GLU A 333 -10.49 -24.56 1.90
N LYS A 334 -10.67 -23.28 2.20
CA LYS A 334 -11.82 -22.71 2.89
C LYS A 334 -12.23 -21.42 2.19
N LYS A 335 -13.52 -21.22 2.00
CA LYS A 335 -14.04 -19.94 1.48
C LYS A 335 -13.73 -18.80 2.45
N LEU A 336 -13.32 -17.66 1.90
CA LEU A 336 -12.91 -16.49 2.68
C LEU A 336 -14.02 -15.44 2.75
N THR A 337 -14.18 -14.88 3.93
CA THR A 337 -14.90 -13.63 4.16
C THR A 337 -13.92 -12.45 4.06
N VAL A 338 -14.42 -11.21 4.00
CA VAL A 338 -13.59 -10.01 4.18
C VAL A 338 -12.82 -10.04 5.50
N LYS A 339 -13.45 -10.54 6.57
CA LYS A 339 -12.81 -10.67 7.89
C LYS A 339 -11.59 -11.59 7.83
N ASP A 340 -11.66 -12.71 7.11
CA ASP A 340 -10.51 -13.61 6.93
C ASP A 340 -9.37 -12.89 6.17
N VAL A 341 -9.67 -12.06 5.19
CA VAL A 341 -8.66 -11.26 4.46
C VAL A 341 -8.07 -10.17 5.36
N LEU A 342 -8.88 -9.46 6.16
CA LEU A 342 -8.41 -8.52 7.17
C LEU A 342 -7.47 -9.19 8.18
N ASP A 343 -7.79 -10.40 8.63
CA ASP A 343 -6.97 -11.17 9.57
C ASP A 343 -5.62 -11.59 8.94
N ILE A 344 -5.57 -11.80 7.62
CA ILE A 344 -4.31 -12.03 6.92
C ILE A 344 -3.49 -10.74 6.90
N PHE A 345 -4.09 -9.58 6.68
CA PHE A 345 -3.37 -8.30 6.71
C PHE A 345 -2.90 -7.88 8.11
N ARG A 346 -3.47 -8.47 9.17
CA ARG A 346 -3.03 -8.31 10.56
C ARG A 346 -1.93 -9.28 10.98
N ASP A 347 -1.52 -10.19 10.09
CA ASP A 347 -0.54 -11.24 10.40
C ASP A 347 0.86 -10.66 10.56
N THR A 348 1.45 -10.87 11.73
CA THR A 348 2.82 -10.52 12.11
C THR A 348 3.70 -11.77 12.26
N TYR A 349 3.33 -12.87 11.59
CA TYR A 349 3.97 -14.18 11.63
C TYR A 349 3.85 -14.88 12.98
N GLN A 350 2.80 -14.56 13.77
CA GLN A 350 2.50 -15.21 15.03
C GLN A 350 2.52 -16.73 14.86
N ASP A 351 2.96 -17.43 15.88
CA ASP A 351 3.03 -18.90 15.95
C ASP A 351 3.94 -19.55 14.88
N THR A 352 4.82 -18.76 14.28
CA THR A 352 5.84 -19.25 13.33
C THR A 352 7.26 -19.05 13.88
N PRO A 353 8.29 -19.65 13.27
CA PRO A 353 9.69 -19.36 13.62
C PRO A 353 10.09 -17.89 13.39
N PHE A 354 9.31 -17.12 12.64
CA PHE A 354 9.57 -15.73 12.23
C PHE A 354 8.85 -14.70 13.12
N ASP A 355 8.19 -15.13 14.18
CA ASP A 355 7.57 -14.26 15.15
C ASP A 355 8.62 -13.51 15.96
N MET A 356 8.77 -12.21 15.70
CA MET A 356 9.76 -11.33 16.34
C MET A 356 9.52 -11.12 17.84
N THR A 357 8.34 -11.45 18.37
CA THR A 357 8.03 -11.27 19.81
C THR A 357 8.56 -12.40 20.66
N ARG A 358 8.77 -13.59 20.13
CA ARG A 358 9.10 -14.81 20.88
C ARG A 358 10.41 -14.76 21.64
N THR A 359 11.39 -14.03 21.16
CA THR A 359 12.72 -13.94 21.76
C THR A 359 12.83 -12.84 22.81
N VAL A 360 11.84 -11.95 22.90
CA VAL A 360 11.80 -10.86 23.87
C VAL A 360 10.99 -11.30 25.09
N THR A 361 11.67 -11.93 26.06
CA THR A 361 11.04 -12.55 27.23
C THR A 361 11.46 -11.87 28.52
N GLU A 362 10.61 -11.97 29.54
CA GLU A 362 10.94 -11.65 30.92
C GLU A 362 10.77 -12.88 31.81
N VAL A 363 11.45 -12.90 32.93
CA VAL A 363 11.35 -13.99 33.90
C VAL A 363 10.72 -13.47 35.19
N SER A 364 9.62 -14.09 35.61
CA SER A 364 8.95 -13.74 36.87
C SER A 364 9.83 -14.04 38.08
N ARG A 365 9.43 -13.54 39.25
CA ARG A 365 10.14 -13.82 40.51
C ARG A 365 10.15 -15.33 40.85
N GLU A 366 9.18 -16.08 40.37
CA GLU A 366 9.08 -17.54 40.51
C GLU A 366 9.87 -18.30 39.42
N GLY A 367 10.65 -17.60 38.56
CA GLY A 367 11.47 -18.25 37.54
C GLY A 367 10.71 -18.63 36.24
N LYS A 368 9.43 -18.23 36.09
CA LYS A 368 8.65 -18.54 34.89
C LYS A 368 8.93 -17.52 33.78
N ALA A 369 9.39 -17.99 32.62
CA ALA A 369 9.56 -17.17 31.44
C ALA A 369 8.22 -16.90 30.75
N SER A 370 8.02 -15.65 30.28
CA SER A 370 6.87 -15.22 29.47
C SER A 370 7.32 -14.17 28.46
N VAL A 371 6.52 -13.95 27.40
CA VAL A 371 6.74 -12.85 26.47
C VAL A 371 6.66 -11.53 27.24
N SER A 372 7.65 -10.67 27.05
CA SER A 372 7.70 -9.38 27.75
C SER A 372 6.56 -8.46 27.28
N PRO A 373 5.95 -7.67 28.16
CA PRO A 373 4.93 -6.69 27.78
C PRO A 373 5.35 -5.70 26.69
N VAL A 374 6.66 -5.45 26.54
CA VAL A 374 7.21 -4.55 25.51
C VAL A 374 7.53 -5.27 24.20
N ALA A 375 7.47 -6.60 24.16
CA ALA A 375 7.73 -7.36 22.95
C ALA A 375 6.70 -7.00 21.86
N SER A 376 7.19 -6.38 20.77
CA SER A 376 6.37 -5.90 19.66
C SER A 376 6.86 -6.47 18.33
N PRO A 377 5.97 -6.84 17.40
CA PRO A 377 6.37 -7.19 16.04
C PRO A 377 6.81 -5.95 15.21
N PHE A 378 6.67 -4.76 15.78
CA PHE A 378 6.95 -3.47 15.12
C PHE A 378 8.09 -2.69 15.79
N MET A 379 9.01 -3.39 16.46
CA MET A 379 10.19 -2.76 17.05
C MET A 379 10.97 -1.92 16.04
N ASN A 380 11.59 -0.82 16.49
CA ASN A 380 12.53 -0.08 15.67
C ASN A 380 13.88 -0.82 15.55
N ARG A 381 14.73 -0.37 14.63
CA ARG A 381 16.02 -1.03 14.36
C ARG A 381 16.94 -1.04 15.57
N GLU A 382 16.93 0.02 16.37
CA GLU A 382 17.76 0.17 17.57
C GLU A 382 17.37 -0.85 18.63
N TRP A 383 16.07 -1.04 18.89
CA TRP A 383 15.57 -2.06 19.80
C TRP A 383 15.85 -3.47 19.29
N MET A 384 15.62 -3.74 17.99
CA MET A 384 15.95 -5.05 17.43
C MET A 384 17.43 -5.38 17.55
N ALA A 385 18.32 -4.41 17.30
CA ALA A 385 19.77 -4.60 17.46
C ALA A 385 20.14 -4.86 18.93
N LEU A 386 19.62 -4.08 19.88
CA LEU A 386 19.88 -4.21 21.30
C LEU A 386 19.40 -5.57 21.84
N LEU A 387 18.21 -5.98 21.45
CA LEU A 387 17.57 -7.23 21.90
C LEU A 387 17.97 -8.45 21.05
N LYS A 388 18.79 -8.28 20.02
CA LYS A 388 19.24 -9.30 19.07
C LYS A 388 18.08 -10.02 18.38
N VAL A 389 17.01 -9.28 18.05
CA VAL A 389 15.86 -9.78 17.31
C VAL A 389 16.17 -9.72 15.82
N GLN A 390 15.98 -10.82 15.12
CA GLN A 390 16.08 -10.84 13.66
C GLN A 390 14.88 -10.11 13.05
N SER A 391 15.15 -9.15 12.19
CA SER A 391 14.09 -8.40 11.50
C SER A 391 13.40 -9.23 10.45
N GLU A 392 12.07 -9.23 10.44
CA GLU A 392 11.22 -9.81 9.40
C GLU A 392 10.29 -8.75 8.82
N ARG A 393 10.04 -8.81 7.51
CA ARG A 393 9.01 -8.00 6.85
C ARG A 393 7.69 -8.78 6.86
N THR A 394 6.88 -8.52 7.87
CA THR A 394 5.58 -9.17 8.07
C THR A 394 4.52 -8.65 7.06
N ILE A 395 3.38 -9.35 6.92
CA ILE A 395 2.26 -8.85 6.10
C ILE A 395 1.75 -7.54 6.70
N CYS A 396 1.44 -7.53 7.99
CA CYS A 396 1.09 -6.32 8.71
C CYS A 396 2.27 -5.36 8.80
N CYS A 397 2.07 -4.10 8.46
CA CYS A 397 3.12 -3.09 8.47
C CYS A 397 2.73 -1.87 9.31
N LYS A 398 3.63 -1.43 10.20
CA LYS A 398 3.45 -0.19 10.98
C LYS A 398 3.56 1.09 10.16
N ALA A 399 4.12 1.00 8.95
CA ALA A 399 4.28 2.13 8.04
C ALA A 399 3.14 2.21 7.02
N ALA A 400 2.09 1.40 7.15
CA ALA A 400 0.94 1.48 6.28
C ALA A 400 0.33 2.89 6.30
N THR A 401 0.11 3.46 5.14
CA THR A 401 -0.69 4.68 4.99
C THR A 401 -2.17 4.35 5.17
N TYR A 402 -2.58 3.27 4.51
CA TYR A 402 -3.92 2.68 4.63
C TYR A 402 -3.90 1.21 4.20
N LEU A 403 -4.92 0.47 4.60
CA LEU A 403 -5.31 -0.80 4.00
C LEU A 403 -6.71 -0.65 3.40
N GLN A 404 -6.89 -1.14 2.18
CA GLN A 404 -8.18 -1.29 1.52
C GLN A 404 -8.41 -2.74 1.09
N ILE A 405 -9.64 -3.24 1.28
CA ILE A 405 -10.12 -4.51 0.74
C ILE A 405 -11.42 -4.23 0.03
N THR A 406 -11.48 -4.52 -1.28
CA THR A 406 -12.67 -4.28 -2.09
C THR A 406 -13.46 -5.57 -2.27
N GLN A 407 -14.78 -5.43 -2.35
CA GLN A 407 -15.72 -6.47 -2.79
C GLN A 407 -16.47 -5.97 -4.01
N SER A 408 -16.52 -6.78 -5.07
CA SER A 408 -17.34 -6.55 -6.25
C SER A 408 -18.36 -7.68 -6.38
N ARG A 409 -19.67 -7.34 -6.41
CA ARG A 409 -20.77 -8.28 -6.20
C ARG A 409 -21.80 -8.20 -7.34
N SER A 410 -21.89 -9.25 -8.15
CA SER A 410 -22.70 -9.29 -9.36
C SER A 410 -24.21 -9.33 -9.13
N TRP A 411 -24.68 -9.62 -7.92
CA TRP A 411 -26.11 -9.76 -7.58
C TRP A 411 -26.74 -8.47 -7.07
N LEU A 412 -25.98 -7.40 -6.96
CA LEU A 412 -26.44 -6.07 -6.55
C LEU A 412 -26.21 -5.04 -7.65
N PRO A 413 -27.04 -3.98 -7.73
CA PRO A 413 -26.72 -2.84 -8.58
C PRO A 413 -25.36 -2.22 -8.22
N ASP A 414 -24.62 -1.74 -9.22
CA ASP A 414 -23.25 -1.27 -9.03
C ASP A 414 -23.04 -0.34 -7.82
N PRO A 415 -23.87 0.71 -7.59
CA PRO A 415 -23.66 1.64 -6.47
C PRO A 415 -23.74 1.00 -5.08
N ILE A 416 -24.37 -0.19 -4.99
CA ILE A 416 -24.52 -0.98 -3.75
C ILE A 416 -23.57 -2.18 -3.78
N GLY A 417 -23.34 -2.75 -4.97
CA GLY A 417 -22.53 -3.95 -5.16
C GLY A 417 -21.04 -3.75 -4.90
N GLY A 418 -20.50 -2.61 -5.30
CA GLY A 418 -19.10 -2.25 -5.05
C GLY A 418 -18.92 -1.69 -3.65
N LEU A 419 -17.98 -2.27 -2.89
CA LEU A 419 -17.71 -1.91 -1.49
C LEU A 419 -16.21 -1.96 -1.23
N VAL A 420 -15.66 -0.97 -0.53
CA VAL A 420 -14.31 -1.00 0.02
C VAL A 420 -14.36 -0.91 1.54
N TRP A 421 -13.66 -1.84 2.20
CA TRP A 421 -13.33 -1.79 3.62
C TRP A 421 -11.99 -1.08 3.78
N LEU A 422 -12.00 0.09 4.42
CA LEU A 422 -10.87 1.00 4.45
C LEU A 422 -10.49 1.36 5.88
N GLY A 423 -9.21 1.24 6.19
CA GLY A 423 -8.61 1.66 7.45
C GLY A 423 -7.29 2.38 7.21
N TYR A 424 -7.02 3.44 7.96
CA TYR A 424 -5.73 4.12 7.95
C TYR A 424 -4.72 3.46 8.87
N ASP A 425 -3.43 3.71 8.61
CA ASP A 425 -2.31 3.31 9.46
C ASP A 425 -2.17 1.78 9.59
N ASN A 426 -1.60 1.31 10.68
CA ASN A 426 -1.28 -0.10 10.97
C ASN A 426 -2.54 -0.98 11.08
N PRO A 427 -2.74 -1.96 10.20
CA PRO A 427 -3.92 -2.83 10.23
C PRO A 427 -4.15 -3.58 11.56
N ALA A 428 -3.07 -3.87 12.31
CA ALA A 428 -3.19 -4.54 13.61
C ALA A 428 -3.84 -3.68 14.70
N THR A 429 -3.89 -2.36 14.49
CA THR A 429 -4.39 -1.42 15.49
C THR A 429 -5.55 -0.57 15.01
N THR A 430 -6.01 -0.75 13.77
CA THR A 430 -7.00 0.13 13.13
C THR A 430 -8.24 -0.64 12.68
N PRO A 431 -9.47 -0.10 12.87
CA PRO A 431 -10.68 -0.65 12.28
C PRO A 431 -10.78 -0.34 10.80
N HIS A 432 -11.45 -1.21 10.06
CA HIS A 432 -11.81 -1.00 8.68
C HIS A 432 -13.31 -0.75 8.58
N THR A 433 -13.67 0.41 8.03
CA THR A 433 -15.07 0.81 7.86
C THR A 433 -15.49 0.70 6.39
N PRO A 434 -16.78 0.38 6.11
CA PRO A 434 -17.24 0.18 4.74
C PRO A 434 -17.53 1.51 4.03
N PHE A 435 -17.14 1.59 2.74
CA PHE A 435 -17.51 2.67 1.83
C PHE A 435 -18.00 2.08 0.52
N TYR A 436 -19.27 2.30 0.20
CA TYR A 436 -19.86 1.84 -1.05
C TYR A 436 -19.41 2.71 -2.23
N CYS A 437 -19.27 2.13 -3.41
CA CYS A 437 -18.83 2.89 -4.60
C CYS A 437 -19.84 3.95 -5.06
N GLY A 438 -21.11 3.84 -4.63
CA GLY A 438 -22.16 4.82 -4.93
C GLY A 438 -22.21 6.05 -4.04
N ILE A 439 -21.33 6.17 -3.02
CA ILE A 439 -21.31 7.34 -2.12
C ILE A 439 -20.88 8.62 -2.84
N LYS A 440 -21.27 9.77 -2.30
CA LYS A 440 -21.03 11.09 -2.92
C LYS A 440 -19.91 11.89 -2.25
N ARG A 441 -19.54 11.56 -1.02
CA ARG A 441 -18.46 12.23 -0.27
C ARG A 441 -17.86 11.31 0.79
N MET A 442 -16.63 11.59 1.16
CA MET A 442 -15.97 11.04 2.34
C MET A 442 -16.30 11.87 3.60
N PRO A 443 -16.08 11.33 4.82
CA PRO A 443 -16.08 12.13 6.04
C PRO A 443 -15.08 13.27 5.97
N ALA A 444 -15.39 14.42 6.58
CA ALA A 444 -14.51 15.59 6.56
C ALA A 444 -13.10 15.27 7.10
N SER A 445 -13.02 14.48 8.17
CA SER A 445 -11.75 14.07 8.78
C SER A 445 -10.87 13.18 7.88
N TYR A 446 -11.46 12.46 6.91
CA TYR A 446 -10.74 11.63 5.93
C TYR A 446 -10.15 12.45 4.79
N MET A 447 -10.63 13.68 4.58
CA MET A 447 -10.11 14.60 3.55
C MET A 447 -8.95 15.46 4.04
N VAL A 448 -8.56 15.35 5.31
CA VAL A 448 -7.46 16.12 5.93
C VAL A 448 -6.17 15.31 5.87
N ASP A 449 -5.15 15.84 5.19
CA ASP A 449 -3.84 15.21 5.15
C ASP A 449 -3.12 15.29 6.51
N GLY A 450 -2.79 14.13 7.08
CA GLY A 450 -2.09 14.02 8.36
C GLY A 450 -0.56 14.04 8.25
N ARG A 451 0.01 13.87 7.06
CA ARG A 451 1.48 13.75 6.90
C ARG A 451 2.24 15.04 7.13
N THR A 452 1.60 16.19 6.86
CA THR A 452 2.28 17.49 6.93
C THR A 452 2.48 17.98 8.36
N ARG A 453 1.52 17.70 9.23
CA ARG A 453 1.57 18.10 10.65
C ARG A 453 0.56 17.31 11.48
N PHE A 454 0.79 17.26 12.79
CA PHE A 454 -0.22 16.77 13.74
C PHE A 454 -1.44 17.70 13.78
N GLN A 455 -2.64 17.10 13.64
CA GLN A 455 -3.90 17.83 13.74
C GLN A 455 -5.04 16.88 14.12
N ARG A 456 -5.92 17.35 15.03
CA ARG A 456 -6.98 16.51 15.61
C ARG A 456 -8.19 16.33 14.70
N ASP A 457 -8.32 17.09 13.65
CA ASP A 457 -9.35 16.98 12.62
C ASP A 457 -9.01 15.97 11.52
N SER A 458 -7.80 15.39 11.53
CA SER A 458 -7.40 14.31 10.62
C SER A 458 -7.74 12.94 11.20
N ALA A 459 -8.50 12.13 10.46
CA ALA A 459 -8.78 10.74 10.79
C ALA A 459 -7.49 9.91 10.90
N TRP A 460 -6.51 10.14 10.02
CA TRP A 460 -5.23 9.44 10.07
C TRP A 460 -4.54 9.61 11.43
N TRP A 461 -4.57 10.82 12.02
CA TRP A 461 -3.97 11.06 13.34
C TRP A 461 -4.74 10.40 14.48
N ALA A 462 -6.07 10.25 14.39
CA ALA A 462 -6.82 9.49 15.39
C ALA A 462 -6.32 8.05 15.51
N PHE A 463 -6.07 7.39 14.37
CA PHE A 463 -5.56 6.02 14.34
C PHE A 463 -4.06 5.96 14.63
N ARG A 464 -3.27 6.83 14.02
CA ARG A 464 -1.82 6.86 14.18
C ARG A 464 -1.37 7.06 15.61
N THR A 465 -2.01 7.93 16.39
CA THR A 465 -1.62 8.16 17.80
C THR A 465 -1.81 6.92 18.65
N VAL A 466 -2.91 6.20 18.47
CA VAL A 466 -3.18 4.92 19.16
C VAL A 466 -2.15 3.86 18.77
N SER A 467 -1.85 3.74 17.48
CA SER A 467 -0.85 2.80 16.96
C SER A 467 0.55 3.08 17.54
N GLN A 468 0.95 4.36 17.64
CA GLN A 468 2.26 4.73 18.19
C GLN A 468 2.33 4.49 19.70
N LEU A 469 1.27 4.77 20.45
CA LEU A 469 1.21 4.46 21.89
C LEU A 469 1.37 2.96 22.15
N ALA A 470 0.75 2.11 21.33
CA ALA A 470 0.84 0.66 21.48
C ALA A 470 2.29 0.14 21.46
N LEU A 471 3.22 0.83 20.80
CA LEU A 471 4.62 0.42 20.69
C LEU A 471 5.37 0.45 22.05
N PHE A 472 4.89 1.24 23.02
CA PHE A 472 5.51 1.29 24.35
C PHE A 472 5.28 0.02 25.17
N ARG A 473 4.07 -0.58 25.08
CA ARG A 473 3.70 -1.82 25.78
C ARG A 473 2.75 -2.65 24.93
N TRP A 474 3.29 -3.17 23.85
CA TRP A 474 2.52 -3.82 22.79
C TRP A 474 1.57 -4.90 23.30
N GLN A 475 2.04 -5.82 24.14
CA GLN A 475 1.25 -6.99 24.52
C GLN A 475 -0.09 -6.63 25.19
N PRO A 476 -0.14 -5.79 26.25
CA PRO A 476 -1.42 -5.41 26.86
C PRO A 476 -2.19 -4.35 26.06
N MET A 477 -1.49 -3.39 25.40
CA MET A 477 -2.16 -2.32 24.67
C MET A 477 -2.82 -2.83 23.39
N SER A 478 -2.17 -3.71 22.63
CA SER A 478 -2.75 -4.29 21.42
C SER A 478 -4.05 -5.05 21.71
N GLN A 479 -4.13 -5.76 22.84
CA GLN A 479 -5.36 -6.44 23.25
C GLN A 479 -6.50 -5.46 23.60
N THR A 480 -6.17 -4.32 24.24
CA THR A 480 -7.15 -3.27 24.53
C THR A 480 -7.65 -2.60 23.24
N ILE A 481 -6.73 -2.30 22.32
CA ILE A 481 -7.03 -1.72 21.02
C ILE A 481 -7.87 -2.71 20.18
N ALA A 482 -7.53 -4.01 20.21
CA ALA A 482 -8.25 -5.04 19.47
C ALA A 482 -9.72 -5.13 19.87
N ARG A 483 -10.05 -4.98 21.16
CA ARG A 483 -11.46 -4.94 21.62
C ARG A 483 -12.24 -3.78 21.03
N VAL A 484 -11.59 -2.63 20.78
CA VAL A 484 -12.25 -1.45 20.20
C VAL A 484 -12.44 -1.62 18.69
N TRP A 485 -11.37 -1.95 17.94
CA TRP A 485 -11.53 -2.09 16.50
C TRP A 485 -12.43 -3.26 16.12
N SER A 486 -12.37 -4.39 16.84
CA SER A 486 -13.25 -5.52 16.53
C SER A 486 -14.72 -5.19 16.76
N ALA A 487 -15.06 -4.44 17.83
CA ALA A 487 -16.43 -4.02 18.07
C ALA A 487 -16.97 -3.10 16.96
N ILE A 488 -16.13 -2.21 16.40
CA ILE A 488 -16.50 -1.35 15.27
C ILE A 488 -16.74 -2.19 14.01
N GLU A 489 -15.84 -3.11 13.68
CA GLU A 489 -15.95 -3.97 12.50
C GLU A 489 -17.12 -4.96 12.62
N ASP A 490 -17.27 -5.62 13.78
CA ASP A 490 -18.37 -6.56 14.02
C ASP A 490 -19.74 -5.88 13.87
N LYS A 491 -19.85 -4.60 14.31
CA LYS A 491 -21.05 -3.80 14.08
C LYS A 491 -21.26 -3.55 12.58
N ALA A 492 -20.22 -3.16 11.84
CA ALA A 492 -20.33 -2.90 10.41
C ALA A 492 -20.75 -4.16 9.63
N PHE A 493 -20.15 -5.31 9.94
CA PHE A 493 -20.53 -6.59 9.35
C PHE A 493 -21.97 -7.01 9.69
N ALA A 494 -22.39 -6.79 10.93
CA ALA A 494 -23.77 -7.10 11.36
C ALA A 494 -24.82 -6.20 10.69
N ASP A 495 -24.50 -4.93 10.48
CA ASP A 495 -25.40 -3.96 9.85
C ASP A 495 -25.51 -4.16 8.33
N GLN A 496 -24.50 -4.74 7.67
CA GLN A 496 -24.34 -4.75 6.22
C GLN A 496 -25.61 -5.22 5.48
N ALA A 497 -26.13 -6.38 5.83
CA ALA A 497 -27.31 -6.95 5.13
C ALA A 497 -28.54 -6.01 5.20
N LYS A 498 -28.80 -5.42 6.38
CA LYS A 498 -29.90 -4.50 6.59
C LYS A 498 -29.72 -3.19 5.79
N ILE A 499 -28.50 -2.64 5.80
CA ILE A 499 -28.18 -1.41 5.06
C ILE A 499 -28.33 -1.64 3.56
N GLU A 500 -27.91 -2.78 3.04
CA GLU A 500 -28.03 -3.12 1.62
C GLU A 500 -29.48 -3.36 1.19
N GLU A 501 -30.29 -4.00 2.05
CA GLU A 501 -31.72 -4.18 1.81
C GLU A 501 -32.45 -2.82 1.71
N GLU A 502 -32.18 -1.91 2.64
CA GLU A 502 -32.75 -0.55 2.62
C GLU A 502 -32.26 0.26 1.43
N ALA A 503 -30.94 0.21 1.15
CA ALA A 503 -30.37 0.87 -0.02
C ALA A 503 -30.98 0.35 -1.33
N LEU A 504 -31.19 -0.96 -1.45
CA LEU A 504 -31.81 -1.58 -2.62
C LEU A 504 -33.28 -1.15 -2.78
N ALA A 505 -34.03 -1.06 -1.69
CA ALA A 505 -35.41 -0.57 -1.71
C ALA A 505 -35.48 0.89 -2.16
N LEU A 506 -34.58 1.74 -1.65
CA LEU A 506 -34.44 3.14 -2.08
C LEU A 506 -33.99 3.26 -3.54
N TYR A 507 -33.04 2.43 -3.97
CA TYR A 507 -32.52 2.43 -5.34
C TYR A 507 -33.60 2.16 -6.39
N LYS A 508 -34.48 1.20 -6.11
CA LYS A 508 -35.64 0.89 -6.98
C LYS A 508 -36.61 2.06 -7.12
N GLN A 509 -36.70 2.92 -6.13
CA GLN A 509 -37.57 4.10 -6.15
C GLN A 509 -36.85 5.31 -6.77
N ASN A 510 -35.63 5.57 -6.34
CA ASN A 510 -34.80 6.70 -6.74
C ASN A 510 -33.33 6.43 -6.41
N PRO A 511 -32.47 6.15 -7.42
CA PRO A 511 -31.04 5.90 -7.20
C PRO A 511 -30.30 6.98 -6.40
N ALA A 512 -30.69 8.26 -6.54
CA ALA A 512 -30.06 9.36 -5.81
C ALA A 512 -30.35 9.29 -4.30
N LYS A 513 -31.54 8.83 -3.88
CA LYS A 513 -31.86 8.61 -2.46
C LYS A 513 -31.04 7.47 -1.87
N ALA A 514 -30.84 6.39 -2.61
CA ALA A 514 -29.98 5.29 -2.18
C ALA A 514 -28.53 5.77 -1.99
N ALA A 515 -28.01 6.56 -2.93
CA ALA A 515 -26.66 7.11 -2.83
C ALA A 515 -26.49 8.02 -1.59
N GLU A 516 -27.45 8.89 -1.27
CA GLU A 516 -27.40 9.75 -0.09
C GLU A 516 -27.54 8.93 1.20
N PHE A 517 -28.41 7.93 1.23
CA PHE A 517 -28.54 7.00 2.36
C PHE A 517 -27.21 6.27 2.65
N LEU A 518 -26.60 5.65 1.63
CA LEU A 518 -25.30 4.99 1.75
C LEU A 518 -24.20 5.96 2.17
N THR A 519 -24.20 7.19 1.61
CA THR A 519 -23.24 8.24 2.00
C THR A 519 -23.37 8.58 3.48
N SER A 520 -24.59 8.78 3.95
CA SER A 520 -24.86 9.11 5.36
C SER A 520 -24.44 7.99 6.30
N TYR A 521 -24.71 6.73 5.94
CA TYR A 521 -24.27 5.56 6.72
C TYR A 521 -22.74 5.47 6.79
N CYS A 522 -22.05 5.52 5.64
CA CYS A 522 -20.58 5.41 5.59
C CYS A 522 -19.90 6.54 6.37
N VAL A 523 -20.35 7.78 6.16
CA VAL A 523 -19.82 8.97 6.86
C VAL A 523 -19.99 8.79 8.36
N LYS A 524 -21.20 8.46 8.83
CA LYS A 524 -21.46 8.28 10.25
C LYS A 524 -20.62 7.17 10.87
N MET A 525 -20.50 6.01 10.21
CA MET A 525 -19.72 4.88 10.72
C MET A 525 -18.24 5.25 10.87
N ALA A 526 -17.69 5.95 9.90
CA ALA A 526 -16.30 6.38 9.92
C ALA A 526 -16.04 7.49 10.97
N GLU A 527 -16.95 8.44 11.12
CA GLU A 527 -16.85 9.49 12.16
C GLU A 527 -16.98 8.91 13.56
N ASP A 528 -17.90 7.96 13.78
CA ASP A 528 -18.03 7.23 15.05
C ASP A 528 -16.72 6.47 15.39
N ALA A 529 -16.06 5.86 14.39
CA ALA A 529 -14.77 5.20 14.57
C ALA A 529 -13.66 6.18 14.96
N VAL A 530 -13.58 7.34 14.30
CA VAL A 530 -12.61 8.41 14.65
C VAL A 530 -12.83 8.92 16.07
N ALA A 531 -14.08 9.17 16.45
CA ALA A 531 -14.42 9.61 17.81
C ALA A 531 -14.03 8.56 18.86
N ALA A 532 -14.32 7.28 18.60
CA ALA A 532 -13.93 6.16 19.47
C ALA A 532 -12.41 6.06 19.64
N TYR A 533 -11.64 6.37 18.60
CA TYR A 533 -10.18 6.31 18.63
C TYR A 533 -9.55 7.49 19.36
N TRP A 534 -10.12 8.70 19.28
CA TRP A 534 -9.67 9.80 20.14
C TRP A 534 -9.93 9.49 21.61
N LYS A 535 -11.10 8.91 21.93
CA LYS A 535 -11.36 8.44 23.29
C LYS A 535 -10.38 7.34 23.72
N LEU A 536 -10.13 6.35 22.88
CA LEU A 536 -9.16 5.27 23.15
C LEU A 536 -7.75 5.82 23.38
N HIS A 537 -7.32 6.82 22.61
CA HIS A 537 -6.06 7.51 22.83
C HIS A 537 -5.98 8.08 24.26
N ASP A 538 -7.00 8.80 24.71
CA ASP A 538 -7.03 9.40 26.06
C ASP A 538 -7.09 8.30 27.16
N ASP A 539 -7.87 7.24 26.94
CA ASP A 539 -7.95 6.08 27.85
C ASP A 539 -6.61 5.34 27.98
N LEU A 540 -5.86 5.17 26.88
CA LEU A 540 -4.53 4.55 26.90
C LEU A 540 -3.53 5.41 27.64
N TRP A 541 -3.50 6.74 27.43
CA TRP A 541 -2.67 7.65 28.20
C TRP A 541 -2.97 7.53 29.69
N GLY A 542 -4.24 7.62 30.09
CA GLY A 542 -4.65 7.52 31.49
C GLY A 542 -4.28 6.19 32.15
N SER A 543 -4.45 5.08 31.41
CA SER A 543 -4.21 3.72 31.93
C SER A 543 -2.73 3.35 32.04
N TYR A 544 -1.87 3.93 31.19
CA TYR A 544 -0.47 3.52 31.07
C TYR A 544 0.55 4.60 31.42
N THR A 545 0.12 5.77 31.94
CA THR A 545 0.96 6.92 32.30
C THR A 545 2.23 6.54 33.10
N TYR A 546 2.12 5.57 34.02
CA TYR A 546 3.24 5.16 34.87
C TYR A 546 4.27 4.23 34.20
N TYR A 547 4.07 3.92 32.92
CA TYR A 547 4.93 2.99 32.18
C TYR A 547 5.68 3.67 31.00
N PHE A 548 5.48 4.97 30.82
CA PHE A 548 6.14 5.74 29.78
C PHE A 548 7.44 6.39 30.24
#